data_e2f12f0d5cf107919f12472cf58e12cf
#
_entry.id   e2f12f0d5cf107919f12472cf58e12cf
#
_cell.length_a   1.000
_cell.length_b   1.000
_cell.length_c   1.000
_cell.angle_alpha   90.00
_cell.angle_beta   90.00
_cell.angle_gamma   90.00
#
_symmetry.space_group_name_H-M   'P 1'
#
loop_
_entity.id
_entity.type
_entity.pdbx_description
1 polymer ?
#
loop_
_entity_poly.entity_id
_entity_poly.type
_entity_poly.pdbx_seq_one_letter_code
_entity_poly.pdbx_strand_id
1 'polypeptide(L)' 'MARYIVSTEERMLDVVERLLVKHSVVIVARDEMFDTLVVETDDPLTVRQIEGVLEIRVAP' A
#
# COMPACT_ATOMS: atom_id res chain seq x y z
N MET A 1 -9.03 -1.34 -12.55
CA MET A 1 -8.35 -0.56 -11.51
C MET A 1 -6.84 -0.62 -11.73
N ALA A 2 -6.18 0.47 -11.45
CA ALA A 2 -4.73 0.51 -11.58
C ALA A 2 -4.05 -0.16 -10.38
N ARG A 3 -2.88 -0.71 -10.60
CA ARG A 3 -2.07 -1.31 -9.56
C ARG A 3 -0.92 -0.39 -9.19
N TYR A 4 -0.61 -0.38 -7.91
CA TYR A 4 0.45 0.45 -7.36
C TYR A 4 1.34 -0.36 -6.43
N ILE A 5 2.61 0.03 -6.35
CA ILE A 5 3.53 -0.52 -5.37
C ILE A 5 3.61 0.50 -4.23
N VAL A 6 3.29 0.05 -3.03
CA VAL A 6 3.30 0.88 -1.82
C VAL A 6 4.48 0.46 -0.96
N SER A 7 5.39 1.40 -0.70
CA SER A 7 6.50 1.17 0.23
C SER A 7 6.11 1.71 1.59
N THR A 8 6.36 0.93 2.63
CA THR A 8 5.99 1.29 4.00
C THR A 8 7.21 1.51 4.86
N GLU A 9 7.03 2.24 5.96
CA GLU A 9 8.07 2.38 6.96
C GLU A 9 8.33 1.04 7.63
N GLU A 10 9.55 0.87 8.14
CA GLU A 10 9.95 -0.34 8.83
C GLU A 10 8.97 -0.64 9.97
N ARG A 11 8.55 -1.90 10.06
CA ARG A 11 7.61 -2.41 11.07
C ARG A 11 6.19 -1.88 10.94
N MET A 12 5.89 -1.16 9.86
CA MET A 12 4.55 -0.61 9.65
C MET A 12 3.74 -1.39 8.61
N LEU A 13 4.32 -2.44 8.04
CA LEU A 13 3.66 -3.18 6.96
C LEU A 13 2.27 -3.70 7.37
N ASP A 14 2.17 -4.33 8.55
CA ASP A 14 0.89 -4.85 9.04
C ASP A 14 -0.12 -3.75 9.30
N VAL A 15 0.34 -2.65 9.87
CA VAL A 15 -0.53 -1.51 10.18
C VAL A 15 -1.05 -0.88 8.90
N VAL A 16 -0.15 -0.65 7.93
CA VAL A 16 -0.52 -0.06 6.64
C VAL A 16 -1.50 -0.97 5.90
N GLU A 17 -1.21 -2.27 5.86
CA GLU A 17 -2.11 -3.22 5.20
C GLU A 17 -3.52 -3.15 5.79
N ARG A 18 -3.61 -3.14 7.12
CA ARG A 18 -4.89 -3.09 7.82
C ARG A 18 -5.64 -1.81 7.51
N LEU A 19 -4.95 -0.68 7.48
CA LEU A 19 -5.56 0.61 7.15
C LEU A 19 -6.02 0.65 5.70
N LEU A 20 -5.24 0.08 4.79
CA LEU A 20 -5.63 0.02 3.38
C LEU A 20 -6.90 -0.80 3.19
N VAL A 21 -6.99 -1.95 3.83
CA VAL A 21 -8.19 -2.79 3.77
C VAL A 21 -9.40 -2.04 4.32
N LYS A 22 -9.21 -1.30 5.39
CA LYS A 22 -10.26 -0.48 6.00
C LYS A 22 -10.78 0.58 5.01
N HIS A 23 -9.93 1.07 4.13
CA HIS A 23 -10.29 2.05 3.10
C HIS A 23 -10.69 1.38 1.77
N SER A 24 -11.02 0.09 1.81
CA SER A 24 -11.48 -0.67 0.65
C SER A 24 -10.46 -0.80 -0.47
N VAL A 25 -9.18 -0.72 -0.13
CA VAL A 25 -8.09 -0.95 -1.08
C VAL A 25 -7.83 -2.45 -1.15
N VAL A 26 -7.72 -2.99 -2.37
CA VAL A 26 -7.47 -4.41 -2.57
C VAL A 26 -5.96 -4.68 -2.48
N ILE A 27 -5.58 -5.60 -1.60
CA ILE A 27 -4.18 -6.03 -1.47
C ILE A 27 -3.96 -7.19 -2.44
N VAL A 28 -3.09 -6.98 -3.41
CA VAL A 28 -2.79 -7.99 -4.43
C VAL A 28 -1.63 -8.88 -4.00
N ALA A 29 -0.61 -8.27 -3.41
CA ALA A 29 0.58 -9.02 -2.97
C ALA A 29 1.23 -8.28 -1.81
N ARG A 30 2.02 -9.02 -1.05
CA ARG A 30 2.73 -8.50 0.11
C ARG A 30 4.15 -9.04 0.10
N ASP A 31 5.13 -8.16 0.32
CA ASP A 31 6.54 -8.54 0.41
C ASP A 31 7.11 -8.04 1.73
N GLU A 32 7.23 -8.95 2.69
CA GLU A 32 7.72 -8.61 4.03
C GLU A 32 9.21 -8.25 4.03
N MET A 33 9.97 -8.80 3.10
CA MET A 33 11.41 -8.55 3.05
C MET A 33 11.71 -7.11 2.67
N PHE A 34 10.90 -6.52 1.81
CA PHE A 34 11.13 -5.17 1.31
C PHE A 34 10.10 -4.16 1.82
N ASP A 35 9.25 -4.55 2.77
CA ASP A 35 8.22 -3.68 3.33
C ASP A 35 7.37 -3.04 2.24
N THR A 36 6.90 -3.85 1.29
CA THR A 36 6.09 -3.38 0.18
C THR A 36 4.80 -4.15 0.05
N LEU A 37 3.80 -3.45 -0.52
CA LEU A 37 2.51 -4.04 -0.88
C LEU A 37 2.21 -3.67 -2.32
N VAL A 38 1.60 -4.61 -3.06
CA VAL A 38 1.01 -4.30 -4.36
C VAL A 38 -0.49 -4.19 -4.14
N VAL A 39 -1.07 -3.08 -4.53
CA VAL A 39 -2.49 -2.80 -4.28
C VAL A 39 -3.20 -2.38 -5.56
N GLU A 40 -4.52 -2.56 -5.55
CA GLU A 40 -5.39 -2.02 -6.60
C GLU A 40 -6.30 -0.98 -5.98
N THR A 41 -6.33 0.20 -6.55
CA THR A 41 -7.17 1.29 -6.08
C THR A 41 -7.46 2.28 -7.20
N ASP A 42 -8.58 2.97 -7.09
CA ASP A 42 -8.92 4.08 -7.96
C ASP A 42 -8.49 5.42 -7.35
N ASP A 43 -7.99 5.40 -6.12
CA ASP A 43 -7.64 6.62 -5.39
C ASP A 43 -6.25 6.51 -4.75
N PRO A 44 -5.19 6.67 -5.56
CA PRO A 44 -3.82 6.57 -5.04
C PRO A 44 -3.47 7.70 -4.06
N LEU A 45 -4.15 8.84 -4.15
CA LEU A 45 -3.87 9.96 -3.22
C LEU A 45 -4.27 9.60 -1.79
N THR A 46 -5.39 8.92 -1.61
CA THR A 46 -5.80 8.45 -0.29
C THR A 46 -4.80 7.45 0.26
N VAL A 47 -4.31 6.55 -0.58
CA VAL A 47 -3.29 5.57 -0.16
C VAL A 47 -2.02 6.28 0.29
N ARG A 48 -1.60 7.30 -0.46
CA ARG A 48 -0.39 8.05 -0.14
C ARG A 48 -0.48 8.76 1.20
N GLN A 49 -1.67 9.13 1.65
CA GLN A 49 -1.87 9.85 2.90
C GLN A 49 -1.97 8.96 4.12
N ILE A 50 -1.97 7.64 3.94
CA ILE A 50 -2.05 6.71 5.06
C ILE A 50 -0.75 6.72 5.84
N GLU A 51 -0.87 6.76 7.17
CA GLU A 51 0.28 6.74 8.06
C GLU A 51 1.12 5.48 7.83
N GLY A 52 2.42 5.67 7.70
CA GLY A 52 3.35 4.58 7.46
C GLY A 52 3.67 4.35 5.99
N VAL A 53 2.97 5.01 5.07
CA VAL A 53 3.28 4.93 3.64
C VAL A 53 4.39 5.92 3.32
N LEU A 54 5.51 5.41 2.80
CA LEU A 54 6.65 6.23 2.39
C LEU A 54 6.52 6.68 0.95
N GLU A 55 6.09 5.79 0.08
CA GLU A 55 6.05 6.05 -1.34
C GLU A 55 4.99 5.18 -2.01
N ILE A 56 4.40 5.70 -3.06
CA ILE A 56 3.49 4.93 -3.92
C ILE A 56 3.93 5.14 -5.37
N ARG A 57 4.05 4.05 -6.12
CA ARG A 57 4.44 4.07 -7.53
C ARG A 57 3.49 3.21 -8.34
N VAL A 58 3.31 3.57 -9.60
CA VAL A 58 2.51 2.76 -10.52
C VAL A 58 3.24 1.43 -10.74
N ALA A 59 2.52 0.32 -10.57
CA ALA A 59 3.07 -1.00 -10.85
C ALA A 59 3.11 -1.24 -12.34
N PRO A 60 4.17 -1.87 -12.85
CA PRO A 60 4.27 -2.22 -14.27
C PRO A 60 3.24 -3.25 -14.70
#